data_ae1294dce0bc7e2ce4923db6b49b3881
#
_entry.id   ae1294dce0bc7e2ce4923db6b49b3881
#
_cell.length_a   1.000
_cell.length_b   1.000
_cell.length_c   1.000
_cell.angle_alpha   90.00
_cell.angle_beta   90.00
_cell.angle_gamma   90.00
#
_symmetry.space_group_name_H-M   'P 1'
#
loop_
_entity.id
_entity.type
_entity.pdbx_description
1 polymer ?
#
loop_
_entity_poly.entity_id
_entity_poly.type
_entity_poly.pdbx_seq_one_letter_code
_entity_poly.pdbx_strand_id
1 'polypeptide(L)'
;SSVSELEPIGLFSPEEFPKLDGSTACIPLMAQMMADTTGIDLEVAQSGISVSTTAYAWENFGLYPDEDYTAKMLVVYEAPDYVKEELQEAGAQLEQKPIGRDALVFIVNENNPVQSLTRQQLKDIYAGKITNWKDVGGDDLAIVPFQRGEDSGSQTLFRKLLIQGSELMDPPTELAPAAMGELVDSIAAYNNSANAIGFSVYYYIDQMYSQPGLRLLAVDDVTPSNDTIASESYPLCNEFYAVLHADAAADSPERQLYDWLDTAAGQDCIKKSGYVAVAPTTAANSAV
;
A
#
# COMPACT_ATOMS: atom_id res chain seq x y z
N SER A 1 -40.33 -25.59 17.93
CA SER A 1 -39.22 -25.28 17.01
C SER A 1 -38.80 -23.84 17.26
N SER A 2 -37.84 -23.69 18.12
CA SER A 2 -37.14 -22.42 18.30
C SER A 2 -36.45 -22.05 16.98
N VAL A 3 -36.95 -21.03 16.34
CA VAL A 3 -36.13 -20.29 15.36
C VAL A 3 -34.98 -19.76 16.20
N SER A 4 -33.79 -20.32 16.01
CA SER A 4 -32.60 -19.71 16.55
C SER A 4 -32.56 -18.30 15.98
N GLU A 5 -32.70 -17.30 16.82
CA GLU A 5 -32.42 -15.94 16.46
C GLU A 5 -30.96 -15.96 15.93
N LEU A 6 -30.83 -15.82 14.64
CA LEU A 6 -29.51 -15.61 14.03
C LEU A 6 -28.99 -14.34 14.67
N GLU A 7 -27.90 -14.45 15.43
CA GLU A 7 -27.16 -13.30 15.89
C GLU A 7 -26.96 -12.37 14.69
N PRO A 8 -27.17 -11.05 14.81
CA PRO A 8 -26.93 -10.14 13.70
C PRO A 8 -25.50 -10.30 13.23
N ILE A 9 -25.35 -10.79 11.99
CA ILE A 9 -24.05 -10.96 11.36
C ILE A 9 -23.57 -9.55 10.99
N GLY A 10 -22.75 -8.95 11.86
CA GLY A 10 -22.12 -7.71 11.56
C GLY A 10 -22.35 -6.61 12.58
N LEU A 11 -21.45 -5.64 12.57
CA LEU A 11 -21.43 -4.48 13.43
C LEU A 11 -22.43 -3.41 12.94
N PHE A 12 -22.70 -3.37 11.64
CA PHE A 12 -23.50 -2.36 10.95
C PHE A 12 -24.50 -2.99 9.98
N SER A 13 -25.57 -2.26 9.67
CA SER A 13 -26.28 -2.46 8.41
C SER A 13 -25.40 -1.94 7.24
N PRO A 14 -25.64 -2.39 6.00
CA PRO A 14 -24.88 -1.88 4.85
C PRO A 14 -24.90 -0.35 4.72
N GLU A 15 -26.03 0.28 5.06
CA GLU A 15 -26.21 1.73 4.97
C GLU A 15 -25.45 2.50 6.05
N GLU A 16 -25.19 1.85 7.20
CA GLU A 16 -24.44 2.45 8.30
C GLU A 16 -22.92 2.36 8.11
N PHE A 17 -22.45 1.51 7.20
CA PHE A 17 -21.03 1.35 6.97
C PHE A 17 -20.43 2.68 6.51
N PRO A 18 -19.38 3.16 7.19
CA PRO A 18 -18.81 4.48 6.87
C PRO A 18 -18.14 4.47 5.50
N LYS A 19 -18.20 5.62 4.82
CA LYS A 19 -17.46 5.81 3.57
C LYS A 19 -15.97 5.74 3.84
N LEU A 20 -15.27 4.89 3.08
CA LEU A 20 -13.82 4.72 3.15
C LEU A 20 -13.14 5.29 1.92
N ASP A 21 -11.89 5.68 2.09
CA ASP A 21 -10.97 6.01 1.01
C ASP A 21 -9.57 5.52 1.38
N GLY A 22 -8.65 5.55 0.45
CA GLY A 22 -7.29 5.13 0.74
C GLY A 22 -6.47 4.78 -0.47
N SER A 23 -5.59 3.82 -0.27
CA SER A 23 -4.64 3.32 -1.27
C SER A 23 -5.22 2.18 -2.08
N THR A 24 -4.79 2.05 -3.34
CA THR A 24 -5.19 0.96 -4.24
C THR A 24 -4.95 -0.42 -3.59
N ALA A 25 -3.80 -0.61 -2.97
CA ALA A 25 -3.45 -1.88 -2.34
C ALA A 25 -4.27 -2.20 -1.07
N CYS A 26 -5.09 -1.26 -0.59
CA CYS A 26 -5.98 -1.47 0.55
C CYS A 26 -7.42 -1.81 0.15
N ILE A 27 -7.75 -1.80 -1.14
CA ILE A 27 -9.10 -2.08 -1.64
C ILE A 27 -9.63 -3.43 -1.14
N PRO A 28 -8.89 -4.55 -1.26
CA PRO A 28 -9.39 -5.84 -0.77
C PRO A 28 -9.67 -5.85 0.73
N LEU A 29 -8.86 -5.15 1.52
CA LEU A 29 -9.09 -5.03 2.97
C LEU A 29 -10.38 -4.25 3.26
N MET A 30 -10.56 -3.10 2.62
CA MET A 30 -11.78 -2.29 2.79
C MET A 30 -13.04 -3.08 2.42
N ALA A 31 -12.99 -3.85 1.34
CA ALA A 31 -14.09 -4.73 0.93
C ALA A 31 -14.37 -5.83 1.97
N GLN A 32 -13.32 -6.45 2.50
CA GLN A 32 -13.46 -7.48 3.54
C GLN A 32 -14.00 -6.90 4.84
N MET A 33 -13.57 -5.71 5.22
CA MET A 33 -14.11 -4.99 6.38
C MET A 33 -15.61 -4.75 6.22
N MET A 34 -16.05 -4.31 5.05
CA MET A 34 -17.46 -4.12 4.75
C MET A 34 -18.22 -5.45 4.85
N ALA A 35 -17.73 -6.51 4.21
CA ALA A 35 -18.37 -7.82 4.23
C ALA A 35 -18.47 -8.37 5.66
N ASP A 36 -17.39 -8.31 6.44
CA ASP A 36 -17.34 -8.86 7.80
C ASP A 36 -18.21 -8.09 8.79
N THR A 37 -18.33 -6.77 8.61
CA THR A 37 -19.09 -5.93 9.57
C THR A 37 -20.55 -5.73 9.19
N THR A 38 -20.94 -5.99 7.95
CA THR A 38 -22.32 -5.81 7.47
C THR A 38 -23.03 -7.12 7.09
N GLY A 39 -22.28 -8.19 6.86
CA GLY A 39 -22.82 -9.47 6.39
C GLY A 39 -23.15 -9.54 4.90
N ILE A 40 -22.85 -8.51 4.11
CA ILE A 40 -23.01 -8.57 2.65
C ILE A 40 -21.94 -9.46 2.01
N ASP A 41 -22.24 -9.99 0.81
CA ASP A 41 -21.27 -10.78 0.07
C ASP A 41 -20.03 -9.97 -0.27
N LEU A 42 -18.87 -10.62 -0.21
CA LEU A 42 -17.58 -9.97 -0.52
C LEU A 42 -17.54 -9.39 -1.93
N GLU A 43 -18.11 -10.09 -2.92
CA GLU A 43 -18.18 -9.59 -4.30
C GLU A 43 -18.99 -8.28 -4.40
N VAL A 44 -20.08 -8.19 -3.65
CA VAL A 44 -20.89 -6.96 -3.58
C VAL A 44 -20.09 -5.85 -2.90
N ALA A 45 -19.41 -6.15 -1.81
CA ALA A 45 -18.54 -5.20 -1.13
C ALA A 45 -17.43 -4.68 -2.02
N GLN A 46 -16.77 -5.57 -2.77
CA GLN A 46 -15.71 -5.21 -3.72
C GLN A 46 -16.18 -4.22 -4.77
N SER A 47 -17.40 -4.40 -5.29
CA SER A 47 -17.96 -3.48 -6.28
C SER A 47 -18.34 -2.10 -5.69
N GLY A 48 -18.49 -2.01 -4.38
CA GLY A 48 -18.84 -0.78 -3.67
C GLY A 48 -17.65 0.05 -3.18
N ILE A 49 -16.43 -0.47 -3.28
CA ILE A 49 -15.24 0.24 -2.81
C ILE A 49 -14.53 0.91 -3.99
N SER A 50 -14.29 2.20 -3.86
CA SER A 50 -13.45 2.97 -4.77
C SER A 50 -12.52 3.87 -3.96
N VAL A 51 -11.36 4.21 -4.52
CA VAL A 51 -10.34 4.98 -3.83
C VAL A 51 -9.84 6.14 -4.66
N SER A 52 -9.45 7.23 -3.96
CA SER A 52 -8.79 8.38 -4.58
C SER A 52 -7.31 8.12 -4.88
N THR A 53 -6.74 7.11 -4.29
CA THR A 53 -5.34 6.73 -4.20
C THR A 53 -4.56 7.57 -3.17
N THR A 54 -3.35 7.14 -2.84
CA THR A 54 -2.68 7.53 -1.58
C THR A 54 -2.64 9.03 -1.31
N ALA A 55 -1.99 9.80 -2.15
CA ALA A 55 -1.83 11.25 -1.90
C ALA A 55 -3.18 11.98 -1.89
N TYR A 56 -4.02 11.69 -2.87
CA TYR A 56 -5.34 12.33 -2.99
C TYR A 56 -6.29 11.95 -1.85
N ALA A 57 -6.21 10.70 -1.37
CA ALA A 57 -7.01 10.27 -0.22
C ALA A 57 -6.65 11.10 1.03
N TRP A 58 -5.37 11.26 1.31
CA TRP A 58 -4.90 12.09 2.41
C TRP A 58 -5.30 13.56 2.27
N GLU A 59 -5.13 14.13 1.06
CA GLU A 59 -5.48 15.53 0.79
C GLU A 59 -6.97 15.76 0.96
N ASN A 60 -7.81 14.94 0.33
CA ASN A 60 -9.27 15.09 0.45
C ASN A 60 -9.74 14.96 1.89
N PHE A 61 -9.17 14.01 2.62
CA PHE A 61 -9.55 13.70 3.99
C PHE A 61 -9.13 14.81 4.96
N GLY A 62 -7.92 15.29 4.84
CA GLY A 62 -7.33 16.21 5.79
C GLY A 62 -7.56 17.71 5.47
N LEU A 63 -7.65 18.06 4.19
CA LEU A 63 -7.82 19.47 3.77
C LEU A 63 -9.29 19.85 3.64
N TYR A 64 -10.18 18.90 3.36
CA TYR A 64 -11.60 19.13 3.09
C TYR A 64 -12.50 18.25 3.96
N PRO A 65 -12.34 18.30 5.30
CA PRO A 65 -13.02 17.35 6.20
C PRO A 65 -14.54 17.50 6.22
N ASP A 66 -15.08 18.66 5.84
CA ASP A 66 -16.51 18.97 5.93
C ASP A 66 -17.25 18.83 4.61
N GLU A 67 -16.58 18.40 3.53
CA GLU A 67 -17.22 18.18 2.25
C GLU A 67 -17.99 16.86 2.20
N ASP A 68 -19.09 16.81 1.45
CA ASP A 68 -19.94 15.64 1.34
C ASP A 68 -19.21 14.43 0.72
N TYR A 69 -18.24 14.68 -0.16
CA TYR A 69 -17.46 13.63 -0.80
C TYR A 69 -16.38 13.04 0.11
N THR A 70 -16.07 13.69 1.22
CA THR A 70 -14.98 13.28 2.10
C THR A 70 -15.32 11.98 2.82
N ALA A 71 -14.39 11.02 2.79
CA ALA A 71 -14.51 9.78 3.52
C ALA A 71 -14.55 10.04 5.04
N LYS A 72 -15.03 9.06 5.78
CA LYS A 72 -15.08 9.10 7.26
C LYS A 72 -13.89 8.41 7.90
N MET A 73 -13.23 7.52 7.15
CA MET A 73 -12.01 6.83 7.59
C MET A 73 -11.15 6.52 6.37
N LEU A 74 -9.84 6.58 6.54
CA LEU A 74 -8.89 6.10 5.54
C LEU A 74 -8.32 4.74 5.94
N VAL A 75 -8.06 3.91 4.93
CA VAL A 75 -7.20 2.74 4.98
C VAL A 75 -6.12 2.95 3.93
N VAL A 76 -4.91 3.32 4.34
CA VAL A 76 -4.00 4.06 3.46
C VAL A 76 -2.54 3.80 3.81
N TYR A 77 -1.69 3.80 2.78
CA TYR A 77 -0.25 3.86 2.94
C TYR A 77 0.19 5.28 3.34
N GLU A 78 1.44 5.41 3.75
CA GLU A 78 1.99 6.67 4.21
C GLU A 78 1.89 7.78 3.15
N ALA A 79 1.57 8.98 3.60
CA ALA A 79 1.51 10.16 2.74
C ALA A 79 2.91 10.59 2.28
N PRO A 80 3.05 11.11 1.04
CA PRO A 80 4.29 11.75 0.64
C PRO A 80 4.55 13.01 1.47
N ASP A 81 5.82 13.40 1.56
CA ASP A 81 6.24 14.54 2.39
C ASP A 81 5.51 15.82 2.04
N TYR A 82 5.27 16.11 0.75
CA TYR A 82 4.57 17.33 0.36
C TYR A 82 3.13 17.37 0.87
N VAL A 83 2.46 16.21 0.96
CA VAL A 83 1.11 16.11 1.51
C VAL A 83 1.15 16.31 3.03
N LYS A 84 2.14 15.71 3.72
CA LYS A 84 2.32 15.94 5.16
C LYS A 84 2.48 17.40 5.49
N GLU A 85 3.25 18.14 4.69
CA GLU A 85 3.44 19.58 4.83
C GLU A 85 2.13 20.35 4.61
N GLU A 86 1.37 20.01 3.56
CA GLU A 86 0.05 20.61 3.30
C GLU A 86 -0.90 20.40 4.48
N LEU A 87 -0.96 19.19 5.03
CA LEU A 87 -1.82 18.86 6.17
C LEU A 87 -1.40 19.62 7.43
N GLN A 88 -0.12 19.73 7.66
CA GLN A 88 0.42 20.48 8.80
C GLN A 88 0.10 21.97 8.68
N GLU A 89 0.31 22.56 7.51
CA GLU A 89 0.00 23.98 7.25
C GLU A 89 -1.49 24.27 7.40
N ALA A 90 -2.34 23.34 7.00
CA ALA A 90 -3.79 23.46 7.14
C ALA A 90 -4.28 23.23 8.58
N GLY A 91 -3.41 22.77 9.48
CA GLY A 91 -3.79 22.43 10.86
C GLY A 91 -4.70 21.23 10.96
N ALA A 92 -4.58 20.26 10.02
CA ALA A 92 -5.41 19.06 10.02
C ALA A 92 -5.24 18.29 11.33
N GLN A 93 -6.37 17.93 11.96
CA GLN A 93 -6.39 17.17 13.21
C GLN A 93 -6.82 15.74 12.90
N LEU A 94 -5.83 14.86 12.71
CA LEU A 94 -6.01 13.48 12.33
C LEU A 94 -5.42 12.55 13.39
N GLU A 95 -6.01 11.38 13.47
CA GLU A 95 -5.62 10.31 14.36
C GLU A 95 -5.33 9.09 13.49
N GLN A 96 -4.19 8.43 13.69
CA GLN A 96 -3.84 7.24 12.92
C GLN A 96 -3.27 6.15 13.79
N LYS A 97 -3.40 4.91 13.32
CA LYS A 97 -2.70 3.76 13.89
C LYS A 97 -2.28 2.79 12.79
N PRO A 98 -1.16 2.08 12.98
CA PRO A 98 -0.78 1.01 12.06
C PRO A 98 -1.73 -0.18 12.20
N ILE A 99 -2.16 -0.75 11.08
CA ILE A 99 -3.03 -1.92 11.04
C ILE A 99 -2.44 -3.08 10.25
N GLY A 100 -1.45 -2.80 9.42
CA GLY A 100 -0.76 -3.83 8.64
C GLY A 100 0.62 -3.39 8.24
N ARG A 101 1.41 -4.36 7.74
CA ARG A 101 2.74 -4.12 7.23
C ARG A 101 2.82 -4.63 5.80
N ASP A 102 3.44 -3.84 4.94
CA ASP A 102 3.74 -4.20 3.56
C ASP A 102 5.20 -3.91 3.28
N ALA A 103 5.62 -4.09 2.05
CA ALA A 103 7.01 -3.89 1.67
C ALA A 103 7.13 -3.30 0.28
N LEU A 104 8.16 -2.49 0.10
CA LEU A 104 8.60 -2.08 -1.23
C LEU A 104 9.34 -3.25 -1.88
N VAL A 105 8.86 -3.69 -3.03
CA VAL A 105 9.46 -4.80 -3.78
C VAL A 105 9.87 -4.36 -5.19
N PHE A 106 10.91 -5.01 -5.71
CA PHE A 106 11.43 -4.72 -7.03
C PHE A 106 11.10 -5.85 -7.99
N ILE A 107 10.64 -5.46 -9.18
CA ILE A 107 10.08 -6.35 -10.19
C ILE A 107 11.01 -6.38 -11.38
N VAL A 108 11.36 -7.58 -11.84
CA VAL A 108 12.09 -7.82 -13.07
C VAL A 108 11.38 -8.88 -13.91
N ASN A 109 11.74 -8.98 -15.18
CA ASN A 109 11.30 -10.09 -16.02
C ASN A 109 12.02 -11.38 -15.61
N GLU A 110 11.35 -12.52 -15.71
CA GLU A 110 11.92 -13.84 -15.36
C GLU A 110 13.17 -14.20 -16.19
N ASN A 111 13.32 -13.60 -17.37
CA ASN A 111 14.50 -13.80 -18.21
C ASN A 111 15.74 -13.06 -17.69
N ASN A 112 15.60 -12.17 -16.72
CA ASN A 112 16.72 -11.51 -16.07
C ASN A 112 17.38 -12.50 -15.09
N PRO A 113 18.66 -12.83 -15.23
CA PRO A 113 19.32 -13.81 -14.37
C PRO A 113 19.62 -13.30 -12.96
N VAL A 114 19.52 -11.99 -12.72
CA VAL A 114 19.80 -11.41 -11.40
C VAL A 114 18.71 -11.82 -10.41
N GLN A 115 19.10 -12.43 -9.29
CA GLN A 115 18.19 -12.92 -8.26
C GLN A 115 18.08 -11.99 -7.07
N SER A 116 19.13 -11.26 -6.77
CA SER A 116 19.23 -10.37 -5.60
C SER A 116 20.03 -9.13 -5.92
N LEU A 117 19.60 -8.00 -5.35
CA LEU A 117 20.39 -6.76 -5.36
C LEU A 117 20.50 -6.25 -3.92
N THR A 118 21.63 -5.62 -3.63
CA THR A 118 21.76 -4.89 -2.36
C THR A 118 21.01 -3.57 -2.41
N ARG A 119 20.65 -3.02 -1.26
CA ARG A 119 20.07 -1.66 -1.21
C ARG A 119 20.98 -0.63 -1.86
N GLN A 120 22.30 -0.74 -1.69
CA GLN A 120 23.23 0.19 -2.31
C GLN A 120 23.24 0.06 -3.85
N GLN A 121 23.19 -1.16 -4.38
CA GLN A 121 23.07 -1.37 -5.83
C GLN A 121 21.77 -0.77 -6.38
N LEU A 122 20.66 -0.96 -5.70
CA LEU A 122 19.39 -0.36 -6.09
C LEU A 122 19.45 1.18 -6.09
N LYS A 123 20.03 1.78 -5.06
CA LYS A 123 20.27 3.23 -5.02
C LYS A 123 21.11 3.70 -6.20
N ASP A 124 22.18 3.00 -6.50
CA ASP A 124 23.10 3.35 -7.58
C ASP A 124 22.45 3.19 -8.96
N ILE A 125 21.57 2.21 -9.13
CA ILE A 125 20.78 2.07 -10.37
C ILE A 125 19.89 3.30 -10.56
N TYR A 126 19.14 3.69 -9.54
CA TYR A 126 18.21 4.81 -9.64
C TYR A 126 18.90 6.18 -9.57
N ALA A 127 20.15 6.24 -9.16
CA ALA A 127 20.99 7.44 -9.27
C ALA A 127 21.69 7.56 -10.64
N GLY A 128 21.59 6.55 -11.50
CA GLY A 128 22.27 6.51 -12.80
C GLY A 128 23.75 6.18 -12.72
N LYS A 129 24.22 5.65 -11.59
CA LYS A 129 25.64 5.23 -11.40
C LYS A 129 25.89 3.82 -11.91
N ILE A 130 24.92 2.93 -11.81
CA ILE A 130 24.92 1.60 -12.42
C ILE A 130 23.91 1.63 -13.56
N THR A 131 24.36 1.41 -14.78
CA THR A 131 23.55 1.55 -15.99
C THR A 131 23.45 0.28 -16.83
N ASN A 132 24.15 -0.77 -16.43
CA ASN A 132 24.19 -2.04 -17.16
C ASN A 132 24.06 -3.21 -16.17
N TRP A 133 23.22 -4.17 -16.51
CA TRP A 133 22.99 -5.35 -15.67
C TRP A 133 24.25 -6.19 -15.43
N LYS A 134 25.23 -6.15 -16.36
CA LYS A 134 26.49 -6.89 -16.18
C LYS A 134 27.25 -6.48 -14.92
N ASP A 135 27.07 -5.22 -14.49
CA ASP A 135 27.77 -4.69 -13.33
C ASP A 135 27.18 -5.17 -11.99
N VAL A 136 26.02 -5.86 -12.05
CA VAL A 136 25.36 -6.47 -10.91
C VAL A 136 25.10 -7.97 -11.09
N GLY A 137 25.87 -8.61 -11.97
CA GLY A 137 25.83 -10.07 -12.16
C GLY A 137 24.83 -10.55 -13.23
N GLY A 138 24.29 -9.64 -14.02
CA GLY A 138 23.37 -9.94 -15.11
C GLY A 138 24.04 -9.95 -16.49
N ASP A 139 23.21 -9.98 -17.54
CA ASP A 139 23.61 -9.91 -18.92
C ASP A 139 24.09 -8.52 -19.30
N ASP A 140 24.83 -8.43 -20.42
CA ASP A 140 25.25 -7.14 -20.98
C ASP A 140 24.07 -6.42 -21.64
N LEU A 141 23.23 -5.81 -20.83
CA LEU A 141 22.05 -5.07 -21.23
C LEU A 141 21.94 -3.79 -20.41
N ALA A 142 21.58 -2.68 -21.08
CA ALA A 142 21.31 -1.43 -20.38
C ALA A 142 20.09 -1.59 -19.46
N ILE A 143 20.20 -1.07 -18.24
CA ILE A 143 19.08 -1.09 -17.27
C ILE A 143 18.04 -0.02 -17.64
N VAL A 144 16.77 -0.39 -17.65
CA VAL A 144 15.63 0.51 -17.87
C VAL A 144 14.87 0.63 -16.56
N PRO A 145 15.14 1.66 -15.73
CA PRO A 145 14.55 1.78 -14.40
C PRO A 145 13.26 2.60 -14.44
N PHE A 146 12.15 1.97 -14.08
CA PHE A 146 10.86 2.62 -13.94
C PHE A 146 10.70 3.23 -12.56
N GLN A 147 10.05 4.39 -12.51
CA GLN A 147 9.59 5.03 -11.29
C GLN A 147 8.07 5.24 -11.36
N ARG A 148 7.51 5.87 -10.35
CA ARG A 148 6.12 6.29 -10.28
C ARG A 148 6.07 7.80 -10.03
N GLY A 149 4.90 8.40 -10.23
CA GLY A 149 4.67 9.79 -9.85
C GLY A 149 4.73 10.01 -8.34
N GLU A 150 5.02 11.22 -7.91
CA GLU A 150 5.19 11.56 -6.49
C GLU A 150 3.89 11.44 -5.66
N ASP A 151 2.73 11.36 -6.32
CA ASP A 151 1.43 11.10 -5.70
C ASP A 151 1.20 9.62 -5.36
N SER A 152 2.04 8.73 -5.84
CA SER A 152 1.96 7.28 -5.65
C SER A 152 2.47 6.85 -4.27
N GLY A 153 1.74 5.96 -3.62
CA GLY A 153 2.18 5.33 -2.39
C GLY A 153 3.47 4.53 -2.55
N SER A 154 3.64 3.86 -3.69
CA SER A 154 4.88 3.12 -3.99
C SER A 154 6.08 4.06 -4.10
N GLN A 155 5.93 5.21 -4.77
CA GLN A 155 6.98 6.21 -4.89
C GLN A 155 7.34 6.81 -3.52
N THR A 156 6.34 7.05 -2.67
CA THR A 156 6.57 7.52 -1.31
C THR A 156 7.44 6.53 -0.53
N LEU A 157 7.13 5.24 -0.58
CA LEU A 157 7.92 4.21 0.08
C LEU A 157 9.32 4.08 -0.53
N PHE A 158 9.42 4.18 -1.85
CA PHE A 158 10.69 4.19 -2.56
C PHE A 158 11.62 5.32 -2.07
N ARG A 159 11.09 6.53 -1.94
CA ARG A 159 11.86 7.65 -1.40
C ARG A 159 12.21 7.48 0.07
N LYS A 160 11.25 7.04 0.87
CA LYS A 160 11.43 6.88 2.32
C LYS A 160 12.40 5.76 2.69
N LEU A 161 12.20 4.58 2.09
CA LEU A 161 12.86 3.35 2.52
C LEU A 161 14.21 3.13 1.81
N LEU A 162 14.29 3.49 0.54
CA LEU A 162 15.48 3.26 -0.26
C LEU A 162 16.31 4.52 -0.48
N ILE A 163 15.72 5.54 -1.09
CA ILE A 163 16.48 6.73 -1.54
C ILE A 163 16.98 7.55 -0.36
N GLN A 164 16.11 7.83 0.63
CA GLN A 164 16.48 8.49 1.88
C GLN A 164 17.24 9.81 1.68
N GLY A 165 16.76 10.63 0.73
CA GLY A 165 17.37 11.92 0.39
C GLY A 165 18.64 11.85 -0.43
N SER A 166 19.09 10.66 -0.86
CA SER A 166 20.22 10.49 -1.74
C SER A 166 19.85 10.85 -3.19
N GLU A 167 20.86 10.87 -4.07
CA GLU A 167 20.69 11.22 -5.48
C GLU A 167 19.70 10.29 -6.18
N LEU A 168 18.77 10.86 -6.95
CA LEU A 168 17.76 10.15 -7.72
C LEU A 168 17.63 10.81 -9.10
N MET A 169 17.65 9.99 -10.16
CA MET A 169 17.40 10.46 -11.52
C MET A 169 15.95 10.89 -11.69
N ASP A 170 15.73 11.94 -12.50
CA ASP A 170 14.41 12.22 -13.03
C ASP A 170 14.13 11.25 -14.19
N PRO A 171 13.07 10.41 -14.10
CA PRO A 171 12.79 9.47 -15.18
C PRO A 171 12.17 10.18 -16.38
N PRO A 172 12.40 9.68 -17.61
CA PRO A 172 11.55 10.07 -18.74
C PRO A 172 10.08 9.76 -18.45
N THR A 173 9.16 10.51 -19.06
CA THR A 173 7.71 10.36 -18.82
C THR A 173 7.23 8.92 -19.05
N GLU A 174 7.71 8.24 -20.09
CA GLU A 174 7.37 6.85 -20.41
C GLU A 174 7.85 5.84 -19.37
N LEU A 175 8.81 6.22 -18.50
CA LEU A 175 9.32 5.37 -17.42
C LEU A 175 8.75 5.75 -16.05
N ALA A 176 7.67 6.57 -16.03
CA ALA A 176 6.99 6.97 -14.80
C ALA A 176 5.47 6.83 -14.95
N PRO A 177 4.94 5.59 -15.09
CA PRO A 177 3.51 5.38 -15.27
C PRO A 177 2.69 5.84 -14.07
N ALA A 178 1.49 6.33 -14.35
CA ALA A 178 0.61 6.94 -13.34
C ALA A 178 -0.03 5.92 -12.40
N ALA A 179 -0.36 4.72 -12.86
CA ALA A 179 -1.05 3.69 -12.07
C ALA A 179 -0.16 2.47 -11.83
N MET A 180 -0.40 1.75 -10.71
CA MET A 180 0.34 0.54 -10.37
C MET A 180 0.27 -0.54 -11.46
N GLY A 181 -0.94 -0.80 -11.99
CA GLY A 181 -1.13 -1.78 -13.05
C GLY A 181 -0.38 -1.41 -14.33
N GLU A 182 -0.29 -0.13 -14.67
CA GLU A 182 0.48 0.35 -15.81
C GLU A 182 1.98 0.07 -15.66
N LEU A 183 2.53 0.18 -14.46
CA LEU A 183 3.94 -0.15 -14.21
C LEU A 183 4.17 -1.64 -14.46
N VAL A 184 3.33 -2.52 -13.92
CA VAL A 184 3.44 -3.97 -14.10
C VAL A 184 3.32 -4.34 -15.58
N ASP A 185 2.32 -3.79 -16.27
CA ASP A 185 2.10 -4.00 -17.70
C ASP A 185 3.27 -3.49 -18.54
N SER A 186 3.83 -2.32 -18.19
CA SER A 186 4.96 -1.73 -18.89
C SER A 186 6.20 -2.61 -18.82
N ILE A 187 6.49 -3.18 -17.65
CA ILE A 187 7.63 -4.10 -17.49
C ILE A 187 7.39 -5.40 -18.25
N ALA A 188 6.18 -5.95 -18.20
CA ALA A 188 5.82 -7.18 -18.90
C ALA A 188 5.86 -7.02 -20.44
N ALA A 189 5.43 -5.87 -20.96
CA ALA A 189 5.30 -5.58 -22.38
C ALA A 189 6.56 -4.96 -23.01
N TYR A 190 7.54 -4.55 -22.22
CA TYR A 190 8.76 -3.90 -22.73
C TYR A 190 9.51 -4.83 -23.69
N ASN A 191 9.89 -4.34 -24.88
CA ASN A 191 10.45 -5.14 -25.97
C ASN A 191 11.66 -6.00 -25.55
N ASN A 192 12.49 -5.47 -24.67
CA ASN A 192 13.58 -6.20 -24.04
C ASN A 192 13.28 -6.27 -22.54
N SER A 193 12.21 -6.98 -22.20
CA SER A 193 11.69 -7.02 -20.84
C SER A 193 12.75 -7.41 -19.78
N ALA A 194 13.79 -8.16 -20.19
CA ALA A 194 14.92 -8.47 -19.30
C ALA A 194 15.73 -7.23 -18.88
N ASN A 195 15.58 -6.09 -19.58
CA ASN A 195 16.26 -4.83 -19.25
C ASN A 195 15.58 -4.08 -18.12
N ALA A 196 14.30 -4.26 -17.95
CA ALA A 196 13.46 -3.43 -17.08
C ALA A 196 13.60 -3.80 -15.61
N ILE A 197 13.55 -2.78 -14.75
CA ILE A 197 13.32 -2.91 -13.31
C ILE A 197 12.29 -1.88 -12.89
N GLY A 198 11.37 -2.27 -12.03
CA GLY A 198 10.40 -1.37 -11.44
C GLY A 198 10.11 -1.78 -10.01
N PHE A 199 9.22 -1.05 -9.35
CA PHE A 199 8.85 -1.33 -7.97
C PHE A 199 7.36 -1.15 -7.74
N SER A 200 6.88 -1.82 -6.70
CA SER A 200 5.52 -1.73 -6.22
C SER A 200 5.50 -2.13 -4.75
N VAL A 201 4.33 -2.33 -4.19
CA VAL A 201 4.18 -2.93 -2.87
C VAL A 201 3.88 -4.42 -3.01
N TYR A 202 4.39 -5.21 -2.08
CA TYR A 202 4.33 -6.67 -2.12
C TYR A 202 2.89 -7.19 -2.25
N TYR A 203 1.98 -6.68 -1.43
CA TYR A 203 0.59 -7.13 -1.42
C TYR A 203 -0.07 -6.99 -2.79
N TYR A 204 0.14 -5.85 -3.46
CA TYR A 204 -0.44 -5.60 -4.78
C TYR A 204 0.01 -6.65 -5.80
N ILE A 205 1.30 -6.95 -5.83
CA ILE A 205 1.87 -7.90 -6.79
C ILE A 205 1.49 -9.34 -6.43
N ASP A 206 1.49 -9.70 -5.15
CA ASP A 206 1.21 -11.08 -4.70
C ASP A 206 -0.28 -11.43 -4.74
N GLN A 207 -1.16 -10.50 -4.38
CA GLN A 207 -2.59 -10.76 -4.16
C GLN A 207 -3.53 -10.12 -5.17
N MET A 208 -3.16 -9.01 -5.80
CA MET A 208 -4.10 -8.22 -6.61
C MET A 208 -3.81 -8.30 -8.10
N TYR A 209 -2.56 -8.15 -8.51
CA TYR A 209 -2.21 -7.98 -9.90
C TYR A 209 -0.83 -8.54 -10.19
N SER A 210 -0.80 -9.71 -10.81
CA SER A 210 0.44 -10.32 -11.29
C SER A 210 0.35 -10.55 -12.79
N GLN A 211 1.50 -10.48 -13.47
CA GLN A 211 1.62 -10.84 -14.88
C GLN A 211 2.55 -12.04 -15.01
N PRO A 212 2.24 -12.99 -15.93
CA PRO A 212 3.15 -14.07 -16.24
C PRO A 212 4.51 -13.51 -16.68
N GLY A 213 5.59 -14.18 -16.30
CA GLY A 213 6.93 -13.83 -16.71
C GLY A 213 7.59 -12.73 -15.86
N LEU A 214 6.97 -12.31 -14.78
CA LEU A 214 7.58 -11.37 -13.82
C LEU A 214 8.03 -12.08 -12.55
N ARG A 215 9.08 -11.54 -11.94
CA ARG A 215 9.67 -12.08 -10.71
C ARG A 215 10.06 -10.95 -9.77
N LEU A 216 9.94 -11.19 -8.48
CA LEU A 216 10.43 -10.27 -7.46
C LEU A 216 11.90 -10.55 -7.17
N LEU A 217 12.68 -9.49 -7.01
CA LEU A 217 14.06 -9.59 -6.56
C LEU A 217 14.13 -9.79 -5.04
N ALA A 218 15.10 -10.60 -4.61
CA ALA A 218 15.56 -10.52 -3.23
C ALA A 218 16.31 -9.20 -3.03
N VAL A 219 16.23 -8.64 -1.84
CA VAL A 219 16.98 -7.44 -1.44
C VAL A 219 17.87 -7.82 -0.26
N ASP A 220 19.17 -7.53 -0.35
CA ASP A 220 20.17 -7.97 0.62
C ASP A 220 20.04 -9.48 0.92
N ASP A 221 19.83 -10.25 -0.14
CA ASP A 221 19.65 -11.72 -0.11
C ASP A 221 18.42 -12.22 0.66
N VAL A 222 17.45 -11.37 0.95
CA VAL A 222 16.18 -11.75 1.57
C VAL A 222 15.06 -11.64 0.55
N THR A 223 14.36 -12.76 0.32
CA THR A 223 13.19 -12.81 -0.57
C THR A 223 11.97 -12.22 0.14
N PRO A 224 11.24 -11.28 -0.49
CA PRO A 224 10.01 -10.76 0.09
C PRO A 224 8.94 -11.86 0.16
N SER A 225 8.30 -11.96 1.31
CA SER A 225 7.18 -12.86 1.58
C SER A 225 6.41 -12.34 2.80
N ASN A 226 5.21 -12.88 3.06
CA ASN A 226 4.50 -12.53 4.28
C ASN A 226 5.35 -12.81 5.53
N ASP A 227 6.09 -13.92 5.55
CA ASP A 227 6.93 -14.28 6.70
C ASP A 227 8.10 -13.31 6.89
N THR A 228 8.80 -12.96 5.81
CA THR A 228 9.95 -12.05 5.89
C THR A 228 9.54 -10.59 6.11
N ILE A 229 8.33 -10.22 5.71
CA ILE A 229 7.73 -8.92 6.02
C ILE A 229 7.26 -8.88 7.48
N ALA A 230 6.61 -9.94 7.95
CA ALA A 230 6.17 -10.03 9.34
C ALA A 230 7.34 -9.98 10.32
N SER A 231 8.44 -10.67 10.03
CA SER A 231 9.65 -10.67 10.85
C SER A 231 10.54 -9.46 10.62
N GLU A 232 10.27 -8.66 9.58
CA GLU A 232 11.11 -7.55 9.15
C GLU A 232 12.55 -7.97 8.75
N SER A 233 12.75 -9.24 8.43
CA SER A 233 14.01 -9.69 7.85
C SER A 233 14.18 -9.19 6.41
N TYR A 234 13.09 -8.97 5.66
CA TYR A 234 13.12 -8.20 4.42
C TYR A 234 13.28 -6.72 4.78
N PRO A 235 14.28 -6.01 4.21
CA PRO A 235 14.69 -4.71 4.77
C PRO A 235 13.79 -3.52 4.42
N LEU A 236 12.96 -3.62 3.39
CA LEU A 236 12.19 -2.49 2.87
C LEU A 236 10.71 -2.58 3.26
N CYS A 237 10.46 -2.70 4.57
CA CYS A 237 9.12 -2.79 5.13
C CYS A 237 8.59 -1.44 5.59
N ASN A 238 7.29 -1.24 5.49
CA ASN A 238 6.59 -0.12 6.07
C ASN A 238 5.17 -0.53 6.49
N GLU A 239 4.62 0.17 7.45
CA GLU A 239 3.26 -0.04 7.92
C GLU A 239 2.28 0.75 7.04
N PHE A 240 1.02 0.31 7.05
CA PHE A 240 -0.09 1.09 6.52
C PHE A 240 -1.14 1.27 7.63
N TYR A 241 -2.05 2.22 7.44
CA TYR A 241 -2.75 2.85 8.56
C TYR A 241 -4.25 2.89 8.35
N ALA A 242 -4.98 2.85 9.48
CA ALA A 242 -6.32 3.41 9.57
C ALA A 242 -6.21 4.84 10.10
N VAL A 243 -7.00 5.75 9.53
CA VAL A 243 -6.97 7.19 9.88
C VAL A 243 -8.37 7.70 10.11
N LEU A 244 -8.56 8.43 11.20
CA LEU A 244 -9.79 9.16 11.52
C LEU A 244 -9.52 10.66 11.62
N HIS A 245 -10.57 11.46 11.49
CA HIS A 245 -10.55 12.82 12.04
C HIS A 245 -10.49 12.73 13.55
N ALA A 246 -9.64 13.56 14.19
CA ALA A 246 -9.43 13.47 15.64
C ALA A 246 -10.70 13.72 16.47
N ASP A 247 -11.66 14.45 15.91
CA ASP A 247 -12.95 14.78 16.53
C ASP A 247 -14.06 13.75 16.23
N ALA A 248 -13.74 12.62 15.58
CA ALA A 248 -14.73 11.58 15.33
C ALA A 248 -15.38 11.12 16.64
N ALA A 249 -16.70 11.20 16.72
CA ALA A 249 -17.44 10.89 17.94
C ALA A 249 -17.24 9.42 18.38
N ALA A 250 -17.26 9.20 19.69
CA ALA A 250 -17.05 7.87 20.27
C ALA A 250 -18.08 6.82 19.81
N ASP A 251 -19.29 7.25 19.49
CA ASP A 251 -20.40 6.42 19.02
C ASP A 251 -20.60 6.44 17.51
N SER A 252 -19.73 7.13 16.76
CA SER A 252 -19.81 7.18 15.30
C SER A 252 -19.48 5.82 14.68
N PRO A 253 -20.07 5.47 13.53
CA PRO A 253 -19.72 4.25 12.82
C PRO A 253 -18.24 4.15 12.48
N GLU A 254 -17.60 5.24 12.06
CA GLU A 254 -16.18 5.28 11.75
C GLU A 254 -15.30 5.02 12.98
N ARG A 255 -15.67 5.54 14.15
CA ARG A 255 -14.94 5.25 15.39
C ARG A 255 -15.12 3.79 15.80
N GLN A 256 -16.31 3.25 15.67
CA GLN A 256 -16.59 1.84 15.96
C GLN A 256 -15.80 0.92 15.02
N LEU A 257 -15.73 1.24 13.73
CA LEU A 257 -14.97 0.47 12.75
C LEU A 257 -13.47 0.54 13.04
N TYR A 258 -12.97 1.71 13.34
CA TYR A 258 -11.58 1.93 13.72
C TYR A 258 -11.19 1.07 14.93
N ASP A 259 -11.98 1.10 15.97
CA ASP A 259 -11.75 0.31 17.18
C ASP A 259 -11.91 -1.20 16.94
N TRP A 260 -12.86 -1.58 16.08
CA TRP A 260 -13.10 -2.98 15.72
C TRP A 260 -11.87 -3.64 15.08
N LEU A 261 -11.04 -2.89 14.35
CA LEU A 261 -9.81 -3.41 13.74
C LEU A 261 -8.83 -3.98 14.77
N ASP A 262 -8.88 -3.53 16.02
CA ASP A 262 -8.02 -4.02 17.11
C ASP A 262 -8.58 -5.27 17.79
N THR A 263 -9.84 -5.64 17.52
CA THR A 263 -10.45 -6.84 18.05
C THR A 263 -9.94 -8.10 17.36
N ALA A 264 -10.20 -9.27 17.95
CA ALA A 264 -9.85 -10.55 17.32
C ALA A 264 -10.49 -10.70 15.93
N ALA A 265 -11.74 -10.26 15.76
CA ALA A 265 -12.45 -10.28 14.49
C ALA A 265 -11.81 -9.35 13.46
N GLY A 266 -11.41 -8.15 13.86
CA GLY A 266 -10.72 -7.21 12.99
C GLY A 266 -9.33 -7.70 12.58
N GLN A 267 -8.58 -8.28 13.51
CA GLN A 267 -7.28 -8.90 13.22
C GLN A 267 -7.41 -10.09 12.26
N ASP A 268 -8.44 -10.91 12.44
CA ASP A 268 -8.74 -12.01 11.53
C ASP A 268 -9.11 -11.50 10.13
N CYS A 269 -9.89 -10.42 10.04
CA CYS A 269 -10.23 -9.77 8.78
C CYS A 269 -8.97 -9.37 7.99
N ILE A 270 -8.00 -8.75 8.63
CA ILE A 270 -6.74 -8.34 8.01
C ILE A 270 -5.96 -9.56 7.50
N LYS A 271 -5.81 -10.58 8.33
CA LYS A 271 -5.03 -11.78 8.01
C LYS A 271 -5.68 -12.61 6.90
N LYS A 272 -6.98 -12.84 6.95
CA LYS A 272 -7.67 -13.64 5.91
C LYS A 272 -7.72 -12.92 4.57
N SER A 273 -7.59 -11.59 4.58
CA SER A 273 -7.45 -10.80 3.35
C SER A 273 -6.07 -10.90 2.71
N GLY A 274 -5.12 -11.60 3.37
CA GLY A 274 -3.78 -11.86 2.85
C GLY A 274 -2.71 -10.87 3.29
N TYR A 275 -3.04 -9.91 4.15
CA TYR A 275 -2.09 -8.92 4.67
C TYR A 275 -1.32 -9.44 5.88
N VAL A 276 -0.16 -8.85 6.11
CA VAL A 276 0.56 -8.98 7.38
C VAL A 276 -0.06 -8.01 8.37
N ALA A 277 -0.73 -8.54 9.38
CA ALA A 277 -1.33 -7.72 10.42
C ALA A 277 -0.27 -7.18 11.37
N VAL A 278 -0.48 -5.96 11.86
CA VAL A 278 0.29 -5.37 12.95
C VAL A 278 -0.55 -5.47 14.21
N ALA A 279 0.01 -6.10 15.24
CA ALA A 279 -0.69 -6.27 16.52
C ALA A 279 -1.04 -4.91 17.11
N PRO A 280 -2.24 -4.77 17.71
CA PRO A 280 -2.60 -3.54 18.40
C PRO A 280 -1.56 -3.19 19.45
N THR A 281 -1.14 -1.93 19.49
CA THR A 281 -0.26 -1.42 20.51
C THR A 281 -1.08 -0.60 21.51
N THR A 282 -0.65 -0.63 22.79
CA THR A 282 -1.20 0.26 23.80
C THR A 282 -0.64 1.68 23.67
N ALA A 283 0.27 1.89 22.73
CA ALA A 283 0.77 3.23 22.43
C ALA A 283 -0.37 4.10 21.89
N ALA A 284 -0.40 5.34 22.32
CA ALA A 284 -1.38 6.30 21.82
C ALA A 284 -1.24 6.45 20.30
N ASN A 285 -2.38 6.59 19.62
CA ASN A 285 -2.41 6.93 18.20
C ASN A 285 -1.69 8.27 17.99
N SER A 286 -0.82 8.32 17.00
CA SER A 286 -0.13 9.57 16.67
C SER A 286 -1.08 10.50 15.90
N ALA A 287 -1.09 11.77 16.28
CA ALA A 287 -1.71 12.81 15.45
C ALA A 287 -0.79 13.13 14.28
N VAL A 288 -1.37 13.27 13.11
CA VAL A 288 -0.65 13.68 11.89
C VAL A 288 -0.54 15.20 11.84
#